data_36eb495fd80889ddab8b3396b4951123
#
_entry.id   36eb495fd80889ddab8b3396b4951123
#
_cell.length_a   1.000
_cell.length_b   1.000
_cell.length_c   1.000
_cell.angle_alpha   90.00
_cell.angle_beta   90.00
_cell.angle_gamma   90.00
#
_symmetry.space_group_name_H-M   'P 1'
#
loop_
_entity.id
_entity.type
_entity.pdbx_description
1 polymer ?
#
loop_
_entity_poly.entity_id
_entity_poly.type
_entity_poly.pdbx_seq_one_letter_code
_entity_poly.pdbx_strand_id
1 'polypeptide(L)'
;MSTFAEDIERAAGGADRIEAVVIGPFGWGSIDDDDDPFGQREDQKIPRGLLGRVLSWHEARPLLDYNYDDGFGAPDCHAVYVWTADTVLWVTQYDGATTIDSAPRNPRDCIPYMPGGG
;
A
#
# COMPACT_ATOMS: atom_id res chain seq x y z
N MET A 1 -17.36 5.56 0.37
CA MET A 1 -16.11 5.00 0.95
C MET A 1 -15.22 4.53 -0.18
N SER A 2 -13.98 4.95 -0.20
CA SER A 2 -13.06 4.58 -1.27
C SER A 2 -12.40 3.23 -1.00
N THR A 3 -12.00 2.55 -2.07
CA THR A 3 -11.22 1.33 -1.96
C THR A 3 -9.75 1.66 -1.74
N PHE A 4 -8.97 0.66 -1.36
CA PHE A 4 -7.53 0.83 -1.20
C PHE A 4 -6.86 1.26 -2.51
N ALA A 5 -7.25 0.65 -3.65
CA ALA A 5 -6.75 1.06 -4.96
C ALA A 5 -7.06 2.52 -5.27
N GLU A 6 -8.28 2.98 -4.96
CA GLU A 6 -8.67 4.38 -5.19
C GLU A 6 -7.85 5.34 -4.34
N ASP A 7 -7.56 4.98 -3.09
CA ASP A 7 -6.75 5.81 -2.20
C ASP A 7 -5.30 5.89 -2.69
N ILE A 8 -4.76 4.79 -3.20
CA ILE A 8 -3.43 4.78 -3.82
C ILE A 8 -3.40 5.70 -5.05
N GLU A 9 -4.41 5.60 -5.90
CA GLU A 9 -4.50 6.46 -7.10
C GLU A 9 -4.55 7.94 -6.71
N ARG A 10 -5.33 8.27 -5.70
CA ARG A 10 -5.43 9.64 -5.20
C ARG A 10 -4.08 10.14 -4.66
N ALA A 11 -3.40 9.32 -3.87
CA ALA A 11 -2.10 9.67 -3.29
C ALA A 11 -1.03 9.82 -4.37
N ALA A 12 -1.12 9.05 -5.45
CA ALA A 12 -0.17 9.12 -6.57
C ALA A 12 -0.43 10.29 -7.51
N GLY A 13 -1.60 10.91 -7.41
CA GLY A 13 -2.01 11.99 -8.32
C GLY A 13 -2.72 11.51 -9.57
N GLY A 14 -3.12 10.24 -9.61
CA GLY A 14 -3.86 9.62 -10.71
C GLY A 14 -3.29 8.27 -11.10
N ALA A 15 -4.15 7.40 -11.62
CA ALA A 15 -3.75 6.05 -12.05
C ALA A 15 -2.67 6.09 -13.14
N ASP A 16 -2.73 7.07 -14.02
CA ASP A 16 -1.80 7.23 -15.13
C ASP A 16 -0.39 7.64 -14.68
N ARG A 17 -0.23 8.07 -13.41
CA ARG A 17 1.07 8.42 -12.86
C ARG A 17 1.81 7.23 -12.27
N ILE A 18 1.13 6.12 -12.03
CA ILE A 18 1.73 4.94 -11.38
C ILE A 18 2.49 4.13 -12.42
N GLU A 19 3.80 3.98 -12.21
CA GLU A 19 4.68 3.25 -13.11
C GLU A 19 4.84 1.79 -12.69
N ALA A 20 4.90 1.52 -11.38
CA ALA A 20 5.16 0.18 -10.88
C ALA A 20 4.65 0.05 -9.45
N VAL A 21 4.33 -1.18 -9.05
CA VAL A 21 3.86 -1.52 -7.72
C VAL A 21 4.48 -2.84 -7.29
N VAL A 22 4.86 -2.93 -6.02
CA VAL A 22 5.19 -4.20 -5.36
C VAL A 22 4.24 -4.35 -4.18
N ILE A 23 3.56 -5.49 -4.10
CA ILE A 23 2.61 -5.79 -3.02
C ILE A 23 3.30 -6.71 -2.02
N GLY A 24 3.24 -6.34 -0.75
CA GLY A 24 3.78 -7.12 0.35
C GLY A 24 2.71 -7.88 1.12
N PRO A 25 3.05 -8.37 2.31
CA PRO A 25 2.11 -9.14 3.13
C PRO A 25 0.97 -8.27 3.64
N PHE A 26 -0.14 -8.94 3.98
CA PHE A 26 -1.31 -8.28 4.56
C PHE A 26 -1.06 -7.89 6.01
N GLY A 27 -1.43 -6.69 6.37
CA GLY A 27 -1.30 -6.18 7.72
C GLY A 27 0.15 -6.18 8.18
N TRP A 28 0.39 -6.69 9.37
CA TRP A 28 1.74 -6.85 9.91
C TRP A 28 2.28 -8.28 9.73
N GLY A 29 1.66 -9.05 8.83
CA GLY A 29 2.08 -10.41 8.56
C GLY A 29 3.41 -10.48 7.83
N SER A 30 3.84 -11.72 7.61
CA SER A 30 5.05 -12.02 6.84
C SER A 30 4.67 -12.77 5.59
N ILE A 31 5.42 -12.58 4.52
CA ILE A 31 5.22 -13.33 3.27
C ILE A 31 5.41 -14.84 3.46
N ASP A 32 6.15 -15.22 4.50
CA ASP A 32 6.43 -16.62 4.82
C ASP A 32 5.37 -17.25 5.73
N ASP A 33 4.41 -16.45 6.24
CA ASP A 33 3.33 -16.96 7.08
C ASP A 33 2.28 -17.64 6.22
N ASP A 34 2.03 -18.92 6.49
CA ASP A 34 0.93 -19.65 5.87
C ASP A 34 -0.41 -19.37 6.57
N ASP A 35 -0.35 -18.90 7.81
CA ASP A 35 -1.51 -18.50 8.58
C ASP A 35 -1.87 -17.05 8.31
N ASP A 36 -3.13 -16.72 8.49
CA ASP A 36 -3.65 -15.36 8.35
C ASP A 36 -3.99 -14.78 9.73
N PRO A 37 -2.96 -14.30 10.48
CA PRO A 37 -3.18 -13.83 11.85
C PRO A 37 -3.98 -12.54 11.94
N PHE A 38 -4.20 -11.83 10.81
CA PHE A 38 -4.84 -10.52 10.80
C PHE A 38 -6.24 -10.53 10.21
N GLY A 39 -6.81 -11.72 9.93
CA GLY A 39 -8.20 -11.84 9.51
C GLY A 39 -8.49 -11.30 8.12
N GLN A 40 -7.62 -11.55 7.17
CA GLN A 40 -7.79 -11.14 5.78
C GLN A 40 -9.09 -11.69 5.20
N ARG A 41 -9.90 -10.82 4.62
CA ARG A 41 -11.14 -11.24 3.96
C ARG A 41 -10.82 -11.89 2.62
N GLU A 42 -11.80 -12.65 2.09
CA GLU A 42 -11.64 -13.37 0.82
C GLU A 42 -11.32 -12.42 -0.34
N ASP A 43 -11.96 -11.25 -0.36
CA ASP A 43 -11.73 -10.25 -1.42
C ASP A 43 -10.37 -9.56 -1.32
N GLN A 44 -9.66 -9.75 -0.20
CA GLN A 44 -8.32 -9.19 0.01
C GLN A 44 -7.21 -10.18 -0.28
N LYS A 45 -7.53 -11.44 -0.54
CA LYS A 45 -6.52 -12.48 -0.76
C LYS A 45 -5.86 -12.34 -2.11
N ILE A 46 -4.54 -12.34 -2.11
CA ILE A 46 -3.71 -12.25 -3.30
C ILE A 46 -2.87 -13.53 -3.40
N PRO A 47 -2.80 -14.15 -4.58
CA PRO A 47 -1.93 -15.33 -4.74
C PRO A 47 -0.50 -15.02 -4.31
N ARG A 48 0.08 -15.93 -3.51
CA ARG A 48 1.42 -15.73 -2.92
C ARG A 48 2.48 -15.46 -3.99
N GLY A 49 2.36 -16.07 -5.16
CA GLY A 49 3.32 -15.88 -6.25
C GLY A 49 3.34 -14.45 -6.82
N LEU A 50 2.35 -13.63 -6.50
CA LEU A 50 2.30 -12.23 -6.94
C LEU A 50 2.86 -11.27 -5.90
N LEU A 51 3.06 -11.72 -4.66
CA LEU A 51 3.65 -10.88 -3.61
C LEU A 51 5.15 -10.70 -3.84
N GLY A 52 5.64 -9.49 -3.60
CA GLY A 52 7.06 -9.18 -3.74
C GLY A 52 7.53 -9.02 -5.18
N ARG A 53 6.64 -9.02 -6.14
CA ARG A 53 6.98 -8.89 -7.56
C ARG A 53 6.65 -7.50 -8.07
N VAL A 54 7.43 -7.02 -9.02
CA VAL A 54 7.13 -5.75 -9.69
C VAL A 54 5.97 -5.98 -10.65
N LEU A 55 4.88 -5.25 -10.44
CA LEU A 55 3.67 -5.32 -11.24
C LEU A 55 3.40 -3.95 -11.87
N SER A 56 2.72 -3.96 -13.03
CA SER A 56 2.12 -2.74 -13.57
C SER A 56 0.91 -2.38 -12.71
N TRP A 57 0.47 -1.12 -12.78
CA TRP A 57 -0.75 -0.73 -12.08
C TRP A 57 -1.97 -1.47 -12.63
N HIS A 58 -1.99 -1.71 -13.93
CA HIS A 58 -3.06 -2.49 -14.57
C HIS A 58 -3.19 -3.88 -13.95
N GLU A 59 -2.06 -4.53 -13.66
CA GLU A 59 -2.04 -5.85 -13.02
C GLU A 59 -2.39 -5.77 -11.52
N ALA A 60 -1.89 -4.76 -10.83
CA ALA A 60 -2.04 -4.64 -9.38
C ALA A 60 -3.40 -4.13 -8.95
N ARG A 61 -4.01 -3.22 -9.72
CA ARG A 61 -5.23 -2.53 -9.31
C ARG A 61 -6.37 -3.47 -8.92
N PRO A 62 -6.73 -4.48 -9.72
CA PRO A 62 -7.84 -5.36 -9.32
C PRO A 62 -7.54 -6.16 -8.04
N LEU A 63 -6.28 -6.39 -7.73
CA LEU A 63 -5.88 -7.09 -6.50
C LEU A 63 -6.01 -6.20 -5.26
N LEU A 64 -5.95 -4.89 -5.43
CA LEU A 64 -5.99 -3.90 -4.35
C LEU A 64 -7.32 -3.15 -4.29
N ASP A 65 -8.25 -3.46 -5.18
CA ASP A 65 -9.52 -2.76 -5.28
C ASP A 65 -10.55 -3.36 -4.30
N TYR A 66 -10.23 -3.29 -3.02
CA TYR A 66 -11.08 -3.78 -1.95
C TYR A 66 -11.33 -2.68 -0.91
N ASN A 67 -12.43 -2.80 -0.19
CA ASN A 67 -12.72 -1.92 0.94
C ASN A 67 -11.82 -2.29 2.11
N TYR A 68 -11.39 -1.30 2.87
CA TYR A 68 -10.54 -1.52 4.03
C TYR A 68 -10.86 -0.49 5.12
N ASP A 69 -10.57 -0.87 6.36
CA ASP A 69 -10.72 0.02 7.50
C ASP A 69 -9.40 0.76 7.72
N ASP A 70 -9.40 2.06 7.48
CA ASP A 70 -8.23 2.91 7.66
C ASP A 70 -8.24 3.65 9.01
N GLY A 71 -9.22 3.39 9.87
CA GLY A 71 -9.44 4.15 11.10
C GLY A 71 -8.73 3.61 12.33
N PHE A 72 -8.95 2.35 12.67
CA PHE A 72 -8.46 1.78 13.94
C PHE A 72 -7.98 0.35 13.78
N GLY A 73 -6.99 0.00 14.60
CA GLY A 73 -6.51 -1.36 14.72
C GLY A 73 -5.34 -1.67 13.81
N ALA A 74 -5.11 -2.96 13.59
CA ALA A 74 -4.08 -3.42 12.66
C ALA A 74 -4.40 -2.98 11.24
N PRO A 75 -3.39 -2.82 10.37
CA PRO A 75 -3.66 -2.46 8.98
C PRO A 75 -4.58 -3.48 8.31
N ASP A 76 -5.66 -3.02 7.70
CA ASP A 76 -6.64 -3.84 6.99
C ASP A 76 -6.34 -3.84 5.49
N CYS A 77 -5.08 -3.80 5.13
CA CYS A 77 -4.62 -3.75 3.76
C CYS A 77 -3.21 -4.35 3.65
N HIS A 78 -2.77 -4.55 2.40
CA HIS A 78 -1.43 -5.02 2.12
C HIS A 78 -0.42 -3.88 2.24
N ALA A 79 0.81 -4.21 2.65
CA ALA A 79 1.93 -3.31 2.46
C ALA A 79 2.17 -3.15 0.96
N VAL A 80 2.49 -1.95 0.51
CA VAL A 80 2.79 -1.69 -0.89
C VAL A 80 3.94 -0.69 -1.00
N TYR A 81 4.72 -0.82 -2.08
CA TYR A 81 5.55 0.25 -2.60
C TYR A 81 4.98 0.62 -3.96
N VAL A 82 4.73 1.90 -4.17
CA VAL A 82 4.17 2.43 -5.41
C VAL A 82 5.10 3.49 -5.96
N TRP A 83 5.51 3.34 -7.21
CA TRP A 83 6.42 4.28 -7.85
C TRP A 83 5.71 5.10 -8.91
N THR A 84 5.91 6.41 -8.84
CA THR A 84 5.57 7.33 -9.94
C THR A 84 6.90 7.81 -10.56
N ALA A 85 6.82 8.74 -11.52
CA ALA A 85 8.03 9.27 -12.14
C ALA A 85 8.96 9.96 -11.13
N ASP A 86 8.40 10.56 -10.07
CA ASP A 86 9.16 11.41 -9.15
C ASP A 86 8.98 11.07 -7.68
N THR A 87 8.10 10.12 -7.33
CA THR A 87 7.85 9.75 -5.92
C THR A 87 7.80 8.25 -5.71
N VAL A 88 7.98 7.84 -4.47
CA VAL A 88 7.66 6.50 -3.99
C VAL A 88 6.68 6.65 -2.83
N LEU A 89 5.65 5.79 -2.81
CA LEU A 89 4.60 5.81 -1.79
C LEU A 89 4.60 4.48 -1.05
N TRP A 90 4.20 4.52 0.21
CA TRP A 90 4.05 3.32 1.05
C TRP A 90 2.98 3.57 2.11
N VAL A 91 2.52 2.49 2.73
CA VAL A 91 1.49 2.56 3.78
C VAL A 91 2.17 2.69 5.14
N THR A 92 1.66 3.59 5.96
CA THR A 92 2.10 3.75 7.34
C THR A 92 0.91 3.67 8.29
N GLN A 93 1.20 3.36 9.54
CA GLN A 93 0.21 3.38 10.61
C GLN A 93 0.64 4.31 11.74
N TYR A 94 -0.34 5.05 12.24
CA TYR A 94 -0.14 5.89 13.40
C TYR A 94 -1.37 5.81 14.29
N ASP A 95 -1.18 5.39 15.53
CA ASP A 95 -2.25 5.30 16.55
C ASP A 95 -3.50 4.58 16.02
N GLY A 96 -3.27 3.51 15.25
CA GLY A 96 -4.32 2.71 14.64
C GLY A 96 -4.85 3.21 13.30
N ALA A 97 -4.50 4.42 12.89
CA ALA A 97 -4.93 4.96 11.60
C ALA A 97 -3.94 4.61 10.50
N THR A 98 -4.47 4.25 9.34
CA THR A 98 -3.69 3.88 8.17
C THR A 98 -3.66 5.03 7.17
N THR A 99 -2.46 5.43 6.74
CA THR A 99 -2.27 6.49 5.76
C THR A 99 -1.27 6.07 4.70
N ILE A 100 -1.22 6.83 3.62
CA ILE A 100 -0.25 6.62 2.54
C ILE A 100 0.72 7.80 2.56
N ASP A 101 2.00 7.50 2.79
CA ASP A 101 3.07 8.50 2.80
C ASP A 101 3.89 8.41 1.54
N SER A 102 4.68 9.45 1.27
CA SER A 102 5.51 9.50 0.06
C SER A 102 6.84 10.20 0.32
N ALA A 103 7.80 9.90 -0.53
CA ALA A 103 9.09 10.56 -0.56
C ALA A 103 9.54 10.72 -2.01
N PRO A 104 10.49 11.66 -2.29
CA PRO A 104 11.07 11.73 -3.63
C PRO A 104 11.73 10.42 -4.03
N ARG A 105 11.50 10.00 -5.27
CA ARG A 105 12.08 8.76 -5.82
C ARG A 105 13.60 8.88 -5.96
N ASN A 106 14.07 10.05 -6.38
CA ASN A 106 15.48 10.33 -6.56
C ASN A 106 15.90 11.47 -5.62
N PRO A 107 17.16 11.53 -5.21
CA PRO A 107 17.60 12.61 -4.34
C PRO A 107 17.35 13.98 -4.96
N ARG A 108 16.74 14.86 -4.19
CA ARG A 108 16.47 16.25 -4.56
C ARG A 108 16.30 17.09 -3.31
N ASP A 109 16.42 18.38 -3.46
CA ASP A 109 16.19 19.30 -2.34
C ASP A 109 14.73 19.21 -1.93
N CYS A 110 14.48 18.87 -0.67
CA CYS A 110 13.15 18.74 -0.09
C CYS A 110 13.28 18.79 1.43
N ILE A 111 12.16 18.93 2.10
CA ILE A 111 12.12 18.93 3.56
C ILE A 111 11.62 17.58 4.02
N PRO A 112 12.47 16.73 4.65
CA PRO A 112 12.00 15.47 5.21
C PRO A 112 11.13 15.72 6.44
N TYR A 113 10.24 14.80 6.73
CA TYR A 113 9.38 14.86 7.91
C TYR A 113 9.41 13.52 8.64
N MET A 114 9.05 13.57 9.93
CA MET A 114 8.96 12.35 10.72
C MET A 114 7.54 11.79 10.57
N PRO A 115 7.37 10.65 9.91
CA PRO A 115 6.04 10.06 9.77
C PRO A 115 5.56 9.48 11.10
N GLY A 116 4.26 9.49 11.29
CA GLY A 116 3.67 9.00 12.51
C GLY A 116 3.86 9.98 13.67
N GLY A 117 4.03 9.41 14.83
CA GLY A 117 4.23 10.20 16.03
C GLY A 117 2.94 10.38 16.80
N GLY A 118 3.01 11.11 17.84
CA GLY A 118 1.91 11.12 18.74
C GLY A 118 1.52 12.36 19.40
#